data_8a4a617c9b775f048330be89d6561290
#
_entry.id   8a4a617c9b775f048330be89d6561290
#
_cell.length_a   1.000
_cell.length_b   1.000
_cell.length_c   1.000
_cell.angle_alpha   90.00
_cell.angle_beta   90.00
_cell.angle_gamma   90.00
#
_symmetry.space_group_name_H-M   'P 1'
#
loop_
_entity.id
_entity.type
_entity.pdbx_description
1 polymer ?
#
loop_
_entity_poly.entity_id
_entity_poly.type
_entity_poly.pdbx_seq_one_letter_code
_entity_poly.pdbx_strand_id
1 'polypeptide(L)'
;MVKSSIIKFGIYSLLNNPSMLGSLFSGNFDEMYCKYWKNKLKESSKYKNNFSGNEKKNIMNGIVETNRQILNKKNSTIEAFYIPLYWLIRKTNPDIIIETGVHRGVSSLFILQALHENNKGKLFSIDLPQAKYEQDNKDYTKSVLSTDKIGICIYPELKKRWTLILDNSKKELPKLLERLSSIDIFLHDSQHTYKHMKWEYETAWPYIKNNGMLLSDDTNWSMGAFDEFAKKNGSYNIQLRRDGRSQETFGIITK
;
A
#
# COMPACT_ATOMS: atom_id res chain seq x y z
N MET A 1 -19.08 -6.58 -10.78
CA MET A 1 -18.65 -6.22 -9.42
C MET A 1 -17.64 -5.05 -9.35
N VAL A 2 -16.86 -4.75 -10.39
CA VAL A 2 -15.95 -3.57 -10.47
C VAL A 2 -16.70 -2.25 -10.33
N LYS A 3 -17.94 -2.15 -10.82
CA LYS A 3 -18.78 -0.95 -10.61
C LYS A 3 -19.08 -0.69 -9.12
N SER A 4 -19.01 -1.69 -8.23
CA SER A 4 -19.43 -1.50 -6.84
C SER A 4 -18.35 -0.83 -5.96
N SER A 5 -17.05 -1.07 -6.16
CA SER A 5 -16.00 -0.42 -5.36
C SER A 5 -15.72 1.01 -5.84
N ILE A 6 -15.70 1.22 -7.16
CA ILE A 6 -15.60 2.57 -7.75
C ILE A 6 -16.85 3.39 -7.41
N ILE A 7 -18.04 2.78 -7.48
CA ILE A 7 -19.30 3.42 -7.08
C ILE A 7 -19.31 3.67 -5.57
N LYS A 8 -18.87 2.71 -4.74
CA LYS A 8 -18.78 2.90 -3.29
C LYS A 8 -17.80 4.00 -2.92
N PHE A 9 -16.61 4.04 -3.52
CA PHE A 9 -15.66 5.12 -3.31
C PHE A 9 -16.20 6.45 -3.84
N GLY A 10 -16.76 6.46 -5.05
CA GLY A 10 -17.38 7.64 -5.65
C GLY A 10 -18.53 8.18 -4.80
N ILE A 11 -19.49 7.36 -4.41
CA ILE A 11 -20.62 7.76 -3.57
C ILE A 11 -20.15 8.21 -2.18
N TYR A 12 -19.16 7.55 -1.61
CA TYR A 12 -18.63 7.87 -0.30
C TYR A 12 -17.85 9.19 -0.29
N SER A 13 -17.02 9.42 -1.29
CA SER A 13 -16.33 10.71 -1.49
C SER A 13 -17.31 11.85 -1.74
N LEU A 14 -18.41 11.57 -2.44
CA LEU A 14 -19.48 12.51 -2.73
C LEU A 14 -20.28 12.91 -1.48
N LEU A 15 -20.61 11.94 -0.62
CA LEU A 15 -21.33 12.19 0.62
C LEU A 15 -20.51 13.03 1.61
N ASN A 16 -19.17 12.95 1.53
CA ASN A 16 -18.25 13.68 2.41
C ASN A 16 -17.61 14.90 1.76
N ASN A 17 -17.80 15.13 0.45
CA ASN A 17 -17.23 16.25 -0.30
C ASN A 17 -18.11 16.65 -1.50
N PRO A 18 -19.17 17.45 -1.31
CA PRO A 18 -20.10 17.83 -2.39
C PRO A 18 -19.45 18.47 -3.60
N SER A 19 -18.29 19.12 -3.45
CA SER A 19 -17.52 19.69 -4.57
C SER A 19 -16.98 18.63 -5.55
N MET A 20 -16.99 17.35 -5.17
CA MET A 20 -16.60 16.23 -6.02
C MET A 20 -17.70 15.79 -7.00
N LEU A 21 -18.96 16.21 -6.79
CA LEU A 21 -20.08 15.86 -7.69
C LEU A 21 -19.86 16.33 -9.13
N GLY A 22 -19.33 17.53 -9.31
CA GLY A 22 -19.08 18.09 -10.64
C GLY A 22 -18.06 17.30 -11.48
N SER A 23 -17.04 16.72 -10.83
CA SER A 23 -15.98 16.00 -11.52
C SER A 23 -16.35 14.55 -11.91
N LEU A 24 -17.35 13.95 -11.28
CA LEU A 24 -17.93 12.67 -11.74
C LEU A 24 -18.66 12.82 -13.07
N PHE A 25 -19.28 13.97 -13.30
CA PHE A 25 -19.99 14.27 -14.55
C PHE A 25 -19.06 14.82 -15.64
N SER A 26 -17.88 15.36 -15.29
CA SER A 26 -16.91 15.92 -16.23
C SER A 26 -15.89 14.94 -16.79
N GLY A 27 -15.94 13.66 -16.42
CA GLY A 27 -15.02 12.63 -16.91
C GLY A 27 -13.61 12.67 -16.29
N ASN A 28 -13.36 13.51 -15.27
CA ASN A 28 -12.03 13.72 -14.68
C ASN A 28 -11.84 12.98 -13.32
N PHE A 29 -12.31 11.72 -13.25
CA PHE A 29 -12.25 10.92 -12.02
C PHE A 29 -10.82 10.72 -11.49
N ASP A 30 -9.86 10.41 -12.38
CA ASP A 30 -8.50 10.12 -11.97
C ASP A 30 -7.81 11.34 -11.35
N GLU A 31 -8.03 12.53 -11.92
CA GLU A 31 -7.50 13.79 -11.36
C GLU A 31 -8.07 14.09 -9.97
N MET A 32 -9.38 13.96 -9.82
CA MET A 32 -10.07 14.15 -8.55
C MET A 32 -9.58 13.15 -7.50
N TYR A 33 -9.47 11.88 -7.87
CA TYR A 33 -8.98 10.80 -7.01
C TYR A 33 -7.56 11.09 -6.52
N CYS A 34 -6.66 11.44 -7.43
CA CYS A 34 -5.28 11.78 -7.09
C CYS A 34 -5.18 13.04 -6.22
N LYS A 35 -5.99 14.08 -6.50
CA LYS A 35 -6.06 15.30 -5.69
C LYS A 35 -6.51 15.02 -4.26
N TYR A 36 -7.50 14.14 -4.09
CA TYR A 36 -7.94 13.69 -2.75
C TYR A 36 -6.78 13.09 -1.96
N TRP A 37 -6.07 12.10 -2.52
CA TRP A 37 -4.97 11.42 -1.84
C TRP A 37 -3.78 12.34 -1.58
N LYS A 38 -3.48 13.24 -2.50
CA LYS A 38 -2.45 14.28 -2.33
C LYS A 38 -2.78 15.21 -1.15
N ASN A 39 -4.04 15.55 -0.96
CA ASN A 39 -4.47 16.34 0.21
C ASN A 39 -4.37 15.53 1.50
N LYS A 40 -4.72 14.23 1.47
CA LYS A 40 -4.57 13.34 2.63
C LYS A 40 -3.12 13.16 3.03
N LEU A 41 -2.21 13.05 2.09
CA LEU A 41 -0.78 13.01 2.36
C LEU A 41 -0.30 14.25 3.12
N LYS A 42 -0.76 15.46 2.76
CA LYS A 42 -0.45 16.70 3.49
C LYS A 42 -0.94 16.67 4.95
N GLU A 43 -2.01 15.94 5.22
CA GLU A 43 -2.53 15.79 6.59
C GLU A 43 -1.64 14.90 7.48
N SER A 44 -0.70 14.13 6.92
CA SER A 44 0.18 13.23 7.68
C SER A 44 1.00 13.96 8.75
N SER A 45 1.36 15.23 8.52
CA SER A 45 2.10 16.06 9.46
C SER A 45 1.39 16.24 10.82
N LYS A 46 0.06 16.16 10.84
CA LYS A 46 -0.75 16.27 12.06
C LYS A 46 -0.46 15.17 13.09
N TYR A 47 0.10 14.06 12.65
CA TYR A 47 0.37 12.88 13.49
C TYR A 47 1.83 12.74 13.91
N LYS A 48 2.68 13.72 13.61
CA LYS A 48 4.11 13.70 13.93
C LYS A 48 4.42 13.35 15.39
N ASN A 49 3.63 13.89 16.32
CA ASN A 49 3.86 13.71 17.75
C ASN A 49 3.59 12.28 18.25
N ASN A 50 2.87 11.44 17.49
CA ASN A 50 2.67 10.04 17.83
C ASN A 50 3.96 9.21 17.67
N PHE A 51 4.99 9.76 17.02
CA PHE A 51 6.23 9.07 16.65
C PHE A 51 7.43 9.68 17.41
N SER A 52 7.42 9.55 18.72
CA SER A 52 8.55 9.96 19.58
C SER A 52 9.64 8.89 19.59
N GLY A 53 10.87 9.28 19.21
CA GLY A 53 12.00 8.36 19.16
C GLY A 53 12.06 7.48 17.90
N ASN A 54 13.15 6.70 17.81
CA ASN A 54 13.43 5.84 16.66
C ASN A 54 13.49 4.35 17.02
N GLU A 55 13.20 4.00 18.26
CA GLU A 55 13.11 2.59 18.66
C GLU A 55 11.92 1.92 17.99
N LYS A 56 12.09 0.69 17.54
CA LYS A 56 11.08 -0.11 16.83
C LYS A 56 9.75 -0.15 17.59
N LYS A 57 9.80 -0.37 18.91
CA LYS A 57 8.61 -0.39 19.78
C LYS A 57 7.85 0.94 19.74
N ASN A 58 8.56 2.06 19.80
CA ASN A 58 7.96 3.40 19.76
C ASN A 58 7.36 3.71 18.39
N ILE A 59 8.02 3.28 17.32
CA ILE A 59 7.48 3.40 15.95
C ILE A 59 6.17 2.60 15.82
N MET A 60 6.14 1.36 16.28
CA MET A 60 4.95 0.50 16.21
C MET A 60 3.80 1.06 17.07
N ASN A 61 4.08 1.55 18.26
CA ASN A 61 3.09 2.24 19.09
C ASN A 61 2.52 3.48 18.40
N GLY A 62 3.37 4.28 17.76
CA GLY A 62 2.95 5.45 16.97
C GLY A 62 2.05 5.10 15.80
N ILE A 63 2.33 3.98 15.11
CA ILE A 63 1.50 3.44 14.04
C ILE A 63 0.11 3.09 14.55
N VAL A 64 0.02 2.30 15.62
CA VAL A 64 -1.24 1.87 16.22
C VAL A 64 -2.04 3.07 16.71
N GLU A 65 -1.40 4.02 17.41
CA GLU A 65 -2.05 5.23 17.90
C GLU A 65 -2.56 6.12 16.76
N THR A 66 -1.78 6.28 15.70
CA THR A 66 -2.20 7.05 14.51
C THR A 66 -3.40 6.40 13.83
N ASN A 67 -3.38 5.09 13.65
CA ASN A 67 -4.51 4.33 13.11
C ASN A 67 -5.77 4.55 13.98
N ARG A 68 -5.65 4.38 15.31
CA ARG A 68 -6.74 4.60 16.26
C ARG A 68 -7.32 6.03 16.19
N GLN A 69 -6.46 7.06 16.14
CA GLN A 69 -6.89 8.45 16.05
C GLN A 69 -7.65 8.76 14.75
N ILE A 70 -7.22 8.15 13.63
CA ILE A 70 -7.91 8.32 12.36
C ILE A 70 -9.27 7.62 12.39
N LEU A 71 -9.33 6.39 12.89
CA LEU A 71 -10.57 5.60 12.98
C LEU A 71 -11.63 6.26 13.88
N ASN A 72 -11.21 6.96 14.92
CA ASN A 72 -12.11 7.66 15.84
C ASN A 72 -12.71 8.96 15.27
N LYS A 73 -12.25 9.42 14.11
CA LYS A 73 -12.90 10.56 13.43
C LYS A 73 -14.25 10.15 12.85
N LYS A 74 -15.25 11.03 13.01
CA LYS A 74 -16.65 10.78 12.60
C LYS A 74 -16.81 10.35 11.13
N ASN A 75 -15.84 10.68 10.27
CA ASN A 75 -15.81 10.37 8.84
C ASN A 75 -14.48 9.69 8.46
N SER A 76 -13.99 8.76 9.30
CA SER A 76 -12.76 8.02 8.97
C SER A 76 -12.96 7.23 7.68
N THR A 77 -12.01 7.35 6.80
CA THR A 77 -11.97 6.68 5.51
C THR A 77 -10.72 5.80 5.43
N ILE A 78 -10.46 5.25 4.27
CA ILE A 78 -9.34 4.35 3.95
C ILE A 78 -7.95 4.88 4.37
N GLU A 79 -7.83 6.16 4.74
CA GLU A 79 -6.57 6.78 5.17
C GLU A 79 -5.95 6.21 6.44
N ALA A 80 -6.72 5.47 7.21
CA ALA A 80 -6.27 4.91 8.48
C ALA A 80 -5.03 4.01 8.35
N PHE A 81 -4.72 3.54 7.16
CA PHE A 81 -3.53 2.78 6.84
C PHE A 81 -2.41 3.62 6.19
N TYR A 82 -2.71 4.45 5.20
CA TYR A 82 -1.68 5.13 4.40
C TYR A 82 -0.84 6.15 5.21
N ILE A 83 -1.46 6.85 6.17
CA ILE A 83 -0.75 7.77 7.04
C ILE A 83 0.21 7.03 8.00
N PRO A 84 -0.20 5.93 8.68
CA PRO A 84 0.72 5.05 9.39
C PRO A 84 1.87 4.52 8.51
N LEU A 85 1.59 4.10 7.26
CA LEU A 85 2.60 3.64 6.30
C LEU A 85 3.64 4.74 6.02
N TYR A 86 3.19 5.97 5.72
CA TYR A 86 4.11 7.09 5.52
C TYR A 86 5.04 7.26 6.74
N TRP A 87 4.51 7.29 7.96
CA TRP A 87 5.33 7.46 9.15
C TRP A 87 6.23 6.26 9.45
N LEU A 88 5.79 5.04 9.14
CA LEU A 88 6.65 3.86 9.20
C LEU A 88 7.91 4.06 8.35
N ILE A 89 7.74 4.44 7.08
CA ILE A 89 8.87 4.69 6.17
C ILE A 89 9.72 5.87 6.62
N ARG A 90 9.10 6.97 7.12
CA ARG A 90 9.82 8.13 7.67
C ARG A 90 10.74 7.76 8.82
N LYS A 91 10.30 6.86 9.70
CA LYS A 91 11.00 6.51 10.93
C LYS A 91 11.98 5.36 10.76
N THR A 92 11.68 4.40 9.92
CA THR A 92 12.57 3.27 9.65
C THR A 92 13.67 3.59 8.65
N ASN A 93 13.48 4.62 7.82
CA ASN A 93 14.45 5.14 6.87
C ASN A 93 15.10 4.05 5.97
N PRO A 94 14.29 3.22 5.29
CA PRO A 94 14.75 2.06 4.54
C PRO A 94 15.54 2.46 3.28
N ASP A 95 16.42 1.55 2.83
CA ASP A 95 17.15 1.68 1.56
C ASP A 95 16.35 1.12 0.39
N ILE A 96 15.73 -0.06 0.57
CA ILE A 96 15.06 -0.79 -0.48
C ILE A 96 13.69 -1.26 -0.02
N ILE A 97 12.66 -0.85 -0.76
CA ILE A 97 11.28 -1.31 -0.59
C ILE A 97 10.85 -1.97 -1.89
N ILE A 98 10.20 -3.14 -1.78
CA ILE A 98 9.47 -3.77 -2.90
C ILE A 98 7.99 -3.75 -2.59
N GLU A 99 7.18 -3.40 -3.59
CA GLU A 99 5.72 -3.41 -3.57
C GLU A 99 5.19 -4.27 -4.72
N THR A 100 4.19 -5.10 -4.46
CA THR A 100 3.40 -5.79 -5.48
C THR A 100 1.97 -5.26 -5.47
N GLY A 101 1.48 -4.84 -6.64
CA GLY A 101 0.21 -4.11 -6.78
C GLY A 101 0.39 -2.60 -6.57
N VAL A 102 0.13 -1.83 -7.62
CA VAL A 102 0.28 -0.36 -7.62
C VAL A 102 -1.06 0.32 -7.87
N HIS A 103 -1.81 -0.20 -8.83
CA HIS A 103 -3.05 0.42 -9.27
C HIS A 103 -2.82 1.91 -9.60
N ARG A 104 -3.58 2.86 -9.06
CA ARG A 104 -3.35 4.30 -9.26
C ARG A 104 -2.17 4.88 -8.47
N GLY A 105 -1.49 4.06 -7.64
CA GLY A 105 -0.26 4.42 -6.92
C GLY A 105 -0.50 5.19 -5.63
N VAL A 106 -1.52 4.85 -4.86
CA VAL A 106 -1.77 5.54 -3.58
C VAL A 106 -0.76 5.12 -2.52
N SER A 107 -0.58 3.80 -2.28
CA SER A 107 0.47 3.28 -1.39
C SER A 107 1.85 3.78 -1.80
N SER A 108 2.16 3.65 -3.11
CA SER A 108 3.41 4.14 -3.71
C SER A 108 3.62 5.64 -3.47
N LEU A 109 2.56 6.48 -3.56
CA LEU A 109 2.64 7.92 -3.31
C LEU A 109 3.10 8.22 -1.87
N PHE A 110 2.50 7.55 -0.87
CA PHE A 110 2.85 7.76 0.54
C PHE A 110 4.26 7.25 0.85
N ILE A 111 4.65 6.09 0.30
CA ILE A 111 6.00 5.54 0.43
C ILE A 111 7.02 6.48 -0.21
N LEU A 112 6.82 6.88 -1.46
CA LEU A 112 7.75 7.71 -2.21
C LEU A 112 7.91 9.11 -1.60
N GLN A 113 6.84 9.70 -1.08
CA GLN A 113 6.93 10.98 -0.36
C GLN A 113 7.79 10.83 0.89
N ALA A 114 7.60 9.76 1.65
CA ALA A 114 8.40 9.49 2.84
C ALA A 114 9.89 9.29 2.49
N LEU A 115 10.20 8.52 1.45
CA LEU A 115 11.57 8.33 0.94
C LEU A 115 12.19 9.64 0.42
N HIS A 116 11.39 10.47 -0.24
CA HIS A 116 11.83 11.78 -0.73
C HIS A 116 12.23 12.70 0.42
N GLU A 117 11.39 12.80 1.44
CA GLU A 117 11.68 13.63 2.63
C GLU A 117 12.81 13.06 3.49
N ASN A 118 13.05 11.75 3.47
CA ASN A 118 14.22 11.13 4.08
C ASN A 118 15.51 11.38 3.26
N ASN A 119 15.37 11.86 2.03
CA ASN A 119 16.43 11.93 1.02
C ASN A 119 17.17 10.59 0.84
N LYS A 120 16.50 9.47 1.06
CA LYS A 120 17.09 8.12 1.06
C LYS A 120 16.09 7.10 0.55
N GLY A 121 16.60 6.00 0.01
CA GLY A 121 15.85 4.81 -0.38
C GLY A 121 15.23 4.85 -1.77
N LYS A 122 14.80 3.68 -2.22
CA LYS A 122 14.13 3.43 -3.50
C LYS A 122 12.95 2.49 -3.32
N LEU A 123 11.91 2.72 -4.10
CA LEU A 123 10.76 1.84 -4.24
C LEU A 123 10.82 1.12 -5.59
N PHE A 124 10.71 -0.19 -5.56
CA PHE A 124 10.52 -1.05 -6.72
C PHE A 124 9.10 -1.61 -6.65
N SER A 125 8.29 -1.32 -7.64
CA SER A 125 6.89 -1.77 -7.68
C SER A 125 6.65 -2.67 -8.88
N ILE A 126 5.93 -3.78 -8.68
CA ILE A 126 5.50 -4.71 -9.73
C ILE A 126 3.98 -4.60 -9.85
N ASP A 127 3.48 -4.35 -11.06
CA ASP A 127 2.04 -4.33 -11.34
C ASP A 127 1.73 -5.05 -12.65
N LEU A 128 0.60 -5.74 -12.70
CA LEU A 128 0.14 -6.45 -13.89
C LEU A 128 -0.82 -5.58 -14.70
N PRO A 129 -0.38 -4.99 -15.85
CA PRO A 129 -1.24 -4.16 -16.65
C PRO A 129 -2.35 -4.97 -17.35
N GLN A 130 -3.47 -4.31 -17.64
CA GLN A 130 -4.67 -4.93 -18.23
C GLN A 130 -4.35 -5.77 -19.47
N ALA A 131 -3.55 -5.26 -20.39
CA ALA A 131 -3.22 -5.97 -21.64
C ALA A 131 -2.53 -7.32 -21.40
N LYS A 132 -1.66 -7.42 -20.37
CA LYS A 132 -1.01 -8.69 -19.99
C LYS A 132 -1.94 -9.59 -19.20
N TYR A 133 -2.81 -9.04 -18.37
CA TYR A 133 -3.80 -9.80 -17.63
C TYR A 133 -4.78 -10.52 -18.55
N GLU A 134 -5.27 -9.85 -19.60
CA GLU A 134 -6.19 -10.42 -20.60
C GLU A 134 -5.56 -11.55 -21.43
N GLN A 135 -4.24 -11.53 -21.61
CA GLN A 135 -3.51 -12.63 -22.27
C GLN A 135 -3.46 -13.91 -21.41
N ASP A 136 -3.34 -13.75 -20.09
CA ASP A 136 -3.11 -14.85 -19.17
C ASP A 136 -4.41 -15.44 -18.56
N ASN A 137 -5.52 -14.66 -18.52
CA ASN A 137 -6.74 -15.02 -17.81
C ASN A 137 -8.00 -14.64 -18.58
N LYS A 138 -8.69 -15.62 -19.14
CA LYS A 138 -9.93 -15.39 -19.92
C LYS A 138 -11.18 -15.05 -19.05
N ASP A 139 -11.16 -15.28 -17.73
CA ASP A 139 -12.39 -15.32 -16.91
C ASP A 139 -12.40 -14.41 -15.66
N TYR A 140 -11.47 -13.47 -15.48
CA TYR A 140 -11.43 -12.70 -14.23
C TYR A 140 -11.50 -11.19 -14.45
N THR A 141 -12.69 -10.62 -14.19
CA THR A 141 -12.93 -9.16 -14.15
C THR A 141 -12.43 -8.57 -12.84
N LYS A 142 -11.13 -8.38 -12.66
CA LYS A 142 -10.59 -7.60 -11.55
C LYS A 142 -10.08 -6.24 -12.01
N SER A 143 -9.94 -5.37 -11.04
CA SER A 143 -9.52 -3.98 -11.08
C SER A 143 -8.09 -3.80 -11.61
N VAL A 144 -7.78 -4.33 -12.79
CA VAL A 144 -6.52 -4.03 -13.49
C VAL A 144 -6.68 -2.77 -14.32
N LEU A 145 -5.65 -1.95 -14.34
CA LEU A 145 -5.63 -0.69 -15.07
C LEU A 145 -4.84 -0.79 -16.36
N SER A 146 -5.20 0.05 -17.33
CA SER A 146 -4.33 0.32 -18.47
C SER A 146 -2.98 0.90 -18.01
N THR A 147 -1.93 0.63 -18.75
CA THR A 147 -0.55 0.99 -18.41
C THR A 147 -0.37 2.47 -18.06
N ASP A 148 -1.06 3.36 -18.80
CA ASP A 148 -1.00 4.80 -18.62
C ASP A 148 -1.62 5.30 -17.31
N LYS A 149 -2.47 4.48 -16.68
CA LYS A 149 -3.13 4.81 -15.40
C LYS A 149 -2.42 4.24 -14.18
N ILE A 150 -1.50 3.30 -14.36
CA ILE A 150 -0.74 2.72 -13.24
C ILE A 150 0.20 3.79 -12.67
N GLY A 151 0.03 4.08 -11.37
CA GLY A 151 0.84 5.09 -10.68
C GLY A 151 0.54 6.54 -11.08
N ILE A 152 -0.63 6.82 -11.68
CA ILE A 152 -1.01 8.17 -12.15
C ILE A 152 -1.02 9.22 -11.02
N CYS A 153 -1.21 8.79 -9.75
CA CYS A 153 -1.22 9.70 -8.61
C CYS A 153 0.17 10.11 -8.12
N ILE A 154 1.25 9.52 -8.66
CA ILE A 154 2.61 9.79 -8.22
C ILE A 154 3.11 11.09 -8.87
N TYR A 155 3.63 12.02 -8.05
CA TYR A 155 4.23 13.27 -8.53
C TYR A 155 5.47 13.01 -9.38
N PRO A 156 5.71 13.78 -10.45
CA PRO A 156 6.89 13.62 -11.31
C PRO A 156 8.23 13.62 -10.55
N GLU A 157 8.39 14.50 -9.54
CA GLU A 157 9.58 14.64 -8.73
C GLU A 157 9.87 13.40 -7.87
N LEU A 158 8.86 12.61 -7.52
CA LEU A 158 9.01 11.38 -6.74
C LEU A 158 9.48 10.21 -7.60
N LYS A 159 9.24 10.25 -8.92
CA LYS A 159 9.56 9.14 -9.85
C LYS A 159 11.05 8.81 -9.91
N LYS A 160 11.94 9.74 -9.54
CA LYS A 160 13.40 9.49 -9.48
C LYS A 160 13.80 8.42 -8.44
N ARG A 161 12.93 8.13 -7.47
CA ARG A 161 13.13 7.09 -6.45
C ARG A 161 12.30 5.84 -6.72
N TRP A 162 11.59 5.79 -7.86
CA TRP A 162 10.66 4.74 -8.21
C TRP A 162 11.08 3.97 -9.45
N THR A 163 11.01 2.64 -9.37
CA THR A 163 11.15 1.74 -10.52
C THR A 163 9.87 0.93 -10.64
N LEU A 164 9.13 1.13 -11.72
CA LEU A 164 7.91 0.37 -12.02
C LEU A 164 8.22 -0.75 -13.00
N ILE A 165 7.84 -1.97 -12.65
CA ILE A 165 7.95 -3.17 -13.48
C ILE A 165 6.53 -3.61 -13.85
N LEU A 166 6.21 -3.60 -15.14
CA LEU A 166 4.88 -3.90 -15.66
C LEU A 166 4.83 -5.35 -16.17
N ASP A 167 4.69 -6.29 -15.23
CA ASP A 167 4.56 -7.71 -15.53
C ASP A 167 3.96 -8.50 -14.35
N ASN A 168 3.77 -9.80 -14.53
CA ASN A 168 3.28 -10.71 -13.50
C ASN A 168 4.28 -10.84 -12.34
N SER A 169 3.82 -10.64 -11.09
CA SER A 169 4.67 -10.73 -9.90
C SER A 169 5.33 -12.12 -9.75
N LYS A 170 4.64 -13.21 -10.13
CA LYS A 170 5.23 -14.56 -10.10
C LYS A 170 6.48 -14.69 -10.96
N LYS A 171 6.56 -13.91 -12.03
CA LYS A 171 7.71 -13.91 -12.94
C LYS A 171 8.81 -12.94 -12.49
N GLU A 172 8.42 -11.76 -12.05
CA GLU A 172 9.38 -10.67 -11.84
C GLU A 172 9.86 -10.52 -10.39
N LEU A 173 9.04 -10.91 -9.38
CA LEU A 173 9.45 -10.82 -7.98
C LEU A 173 10.70 -11.64 -7.66
N PRO A 174 10.83 -12.94 -8.05
CA PRO A 174 12.03 -13.69 -7.78
C PRO A 174 13.28 -13.06 -8.40
N LYS A 175 13.22 -12.64 -9.67
CA LYS A 175 14.35 -12.01 -10.37
C LYS A 175 14.76 -10.69 -9.73
N LEU A 176 13.77 -9.89 -9.30
CA LEU A 176 14.04 -8.63 -8.63
C LEU A 176 14.74 -8.86 -7.29
N LEU A 177 14.27 -9.82 -6.51
CA LEU A 177 14.85 -10.19 -5.21
C LEU A 177 16.29 -10.70 -5.36
N GLU A 178 16.55 -11.60 -6.32
CA GLU A 178 17.90 -12.09 -6.65
C GLU A 178 18.84 -10.93 -7.01
N ARG A 179 18.39 -10.00 -7.86
CA ARG A 179 19.17 -8.83 -8.29
C ARG A 179 19.50 -7.89 -7.13
N LEU A 180 18.55 -7.67 -6.20
CA LEU A 180 18.72 -6.77 -5.07
C LEU A 180 19.44 -7.43 -3.89
N SER A 181 19.44 -8.76 -3.81
CA SER A 181 20.05 -9.60 -2.79
C SER A 181 19.52 -9.42 -1.37
N SER A 182 19.11 -8.22 -0.99
CA SER A 182 18.47 -7.93 0.31
C SER A 182 17.58 -6.70 0.24
N ILE A 183 16.49 -6.69 1.02
CA ILE A 183 15.51 -5.60 1.07
C ILE A 183 15.16 -5.26 2.52
N ASP A 184 14.70 -4.04 2.76
CA ASP A 184 14.27 -3.61 4.08
C ASP A 184 12.79 -3.89 4.31
N ILE A 185 11.96 -3.66 3.29
CA ILE A 185 10.50 -3.81 3.39
C ILE A 185 9.96 -4.47 2.12
N PHE A 186 9.07 -5.44 2.30
CA PHE A 186 8.20 -5.98 1.26
C PHE A 186 6.75 -5.63 1.56
N LEU A 187 6.03 -5.04 0.61
CA LEU A 187 4.58 -4.75 0.69
C LEU A 187 3.82 -5.58 -0.34
N HIS A 188 2.92 -6.42 0.15
CA HIS A 188 1.93 -7.13 -0.64
C HIS A 188 0.64 -6.32 -0.74
N ASP A 189 0.23 -5.96 -1.95
CA ASP A 189 -1.06 -5.32 -2.28
C ASP A 189 -1.54 -5.76 -3.68
N SER A 190 -1.24 -7.02 -4.07
CA SER A 190 -1.53 -7.56 -5.40
C SER A 190 -2.78 -8.45 -5.40
N GLN A 191 -2.65 -9.74 -5.66
CA GLN A 191 -3.77 -10.68 -5.70
C GLN A 191 -4.06 -11.28 -4.32
N HIS A 192 -5.18 -10.92 -3.69
CA HIS A 192 -5.57 -11.32 -2.34
C HIS A 192 -6.20 -12.74 -2.28
N THR A 193 -5.53 -13.74 -2.87
CA THR A 193 -5.88 -15.15 -2.67
C THR A 193 -4.88 -15.80 -1.73
N TYR A 194 -5.33 -16.75 -0.91
CA TYR A 194 -4.47 -17.46 0.04
C TYR A 194 -3.16 -17.97 -0.60
N LYS A 195 -3.29 -18.66 -1.75
CA LYS A 195 -2.13 -19.23 -2.46
C LYS A 195 -1.15 -18.16 -2.96
N HIS A 196 -1.67 -17.04 -3.47
CA HIS A 196 -0.82 -15.98 -4.01
C HIS A 196 -0.13 -15.20 -2.89
N MET A 197 -0.87 -14.80 -1.86
CA MET A 197 -0.31 -14.10 -0.69
C MET A 197 0.76 -14.92 -0.02
N LYS A 198 0.47 -16.19 0.30
CA LYS A 198 1.45 -17.10 0.90
C LYS A 198 2.71 -17.25 0.03
N TRP A 199 2.54 -17.41 -1.29
CA TRP A 199 3.65 -17.51 -2.22
C TRP A 199 4.51 -16.23 -2.23
N GLU A 200 3.92 -15.04 -2.29
CA GLU A 200 4.69 -13.79 -2.24
C GLU A 200 5.43 -13.62 -0.92
N TYR A 201 4.80 -13.94 0.20
CA TYR A 201 5.44 -13.88 1.52
C TYR A 201 6.64 -14.83 1.62
N GLU A 202 6.45 -16.10 1.25
CA GLU A 202 7.50 -17.12 1.28
C GLU A 202 8.66 -16.77 0.32
N THR A 203 8.36 -16.15 -0.83
CA THR A 203 9.35 -15.72 -1.82
C THR A 203 10.15 -14.52 -1.32
N ALA A 204 9.50 -13.53 -0.70
CA ALA A 204 10.17 -12.29 -0.26
C ALA A 204 10.91 -12.45 1.07
N TRP A 205 10.38 -13.25 1.99
CA TRP A 205 10.89 -13.36 3.37
C TRP A 205 12.37 -13.65 3.52
N PRO A 206 12.97 -14.59 2.75
CA PRO A 206 14.41 -14.85 2.84
C PRO A 206 15.27 -13.61 2.58
N TYR A 207 14.83 -12.71 1.71
CA TYR A 207 15.55 -11.50 1.29
C TYR A 207 15.33 -10.30 2.21
N ILE A 208 14.32 -10.33 3.08
CA ILE A 208 14.11 -9.27 4.06
C ILE A 208 15.23 -9.33 5.09
N LYS A 209 15.91 -8.20 5.33
CA LYS A 209 16.96 -8.05 6.33
C LYS A 209 16.45 -8.37 7.74
N ASN A 210 17.36 -8.73 8.65
CA ASN A 210 17.05 -8.73 10.08
C ASN A 210 16.56 -7.33 10.49
N ASN A 211 15.50 -7.26 11.27
CA ASN A 211 14.76 -6.04 11.60
C ASN A 211 13.99 -5.38 10.44
N GLY A 212 13.99 -5.99 9.25
CA GLY A 212 13.11 -5.60 8.16
C GLY A 212 11.66 -6.03 8.38
N MET A 213 10.78 -5.74 7.42
CA MET A 213 9.36 -5.94 7.59
C MET A 213 8.69 -6.49 6.35
N LEU A 214 7.70 -7.35 6.58
CA LEU A 214 6.68 -7.72 5.61
C LEU A 214 5.40 -6.98 5.95
N LEU A 215 4.87 -6.25 4.98
CA LEU A 215 3.61 -5.53 5.05
C LEU A 215 2.60 -6.21 4.12
N SER A 216 1.33 -6.26 4.51
CA SER A 216 0.29 -6.83 3.66
C SER A 216 -1.02 -6.09 3.78
N ASP A 217 -1.58 -5.72 2.63
CA ASP A 217 -2.97 -5.27 2.55
C ASP A 217 -3.94 -6.45 2.57
N ASP A 218 -5.19 -6.19 2.93
CA ASP A 218 -6.33 -7.12 2.91
C ASP A 218 -6.06 -8.47 3.61
N THR A 219 -5.38 -8.44 4.78
CA THR A 219 -4.96 -9.66 5.50
C THR A 219 -6.11 -10.57 5.91
N ASN A 220 -7.31 -10.03 6.08
CA ASN A 220 -8.51 -10.79 6.43
C ASN A 220 -9.23 -11.43 5.22
N TRP A 221 -8.87 -11.06 3.98
CA TRP A 221 -9.44 -11.67 2.76
C TRP A 221 -8.78 -13.00 2.40
N SER A 222 -7.61 -13.25 2.95
CA SER A 222 -6.73 -14.33 2.57
C SER A 222 -7.00 -15.67 3.26
N MET A 223 -8.16 -15.86 3.88
CA MET A 223 -8.47 -17.10 4.62
C MET A 223 -7.35 -17.50 5.61
N GLY A 224 -6.72 -16.51 6.27
CA GLY A 224 -5.69 -16.71 7.28
C GLY A 224 -4.25 -16.83 6.79
N ALA A 225 -3.95 -16.57 5.52
CA ALA A 225 -2.57 -16.65 4.99
C ALA A 225 -1.59 -15.76 5.76
N PHE A 226 -2.01 -14.53 6.11
CA PHE A 226 -1.19 -13.61 6.89
C PHE A 226 -0.95 -14.13 8.31
N ASP A 227 -2.01 -14.57 9.01
CA ASP A 227 -1.91 -15.02 10.40
C ASP A 227 -1.05 -16.29 10.53
N GLU A 228 -1.23 -17.24 9.59
CA GLU A 228 -0.41 -18.46 9.53
C GLU A 228 1.06 -18.12 9.32
N PHE A 229 1.34 -17.21 8.37
CA PHE A 229 2.70 -16.80 8.08
C PHE A 229 3.34 -16.03 9.26
N ALA A 230 2.60 -15.11 9.87
CA ALA A 230 3.05 -14.32 11.02
C ALA A 230 3.38 -15.21 12.22
N LYS A 231 2.51 -16.19 12.50
CA LYS A 231 2.71 -17.15 13.61
C LYS A 231 3.98 -17.98 13.43
N LYS A 232 4.32 -18.33 12.19
CA LYS A 232 5.48 -19.16 11.87
C LYS A 232 6.80 -18.40 11.84
N ASN A 233 6.80 -17.17 11.36
CA ASN A 233 8.02 -16.48 10.92
C ASN A 233 8.28 -15.15 11.66
N GLY A 234 7.27 -14.47 12.15
CA GLY A 234 7.40 -13.13 12.69
C GLY A 234 7.75 -13.09 14.17
N SER A 235 8.65 -12.21 14.55
CA SER A 235 8.96 -11.93 15.96
C SER A 235 7.92 -11.03 16.61
N TYR A 236 7.25 -10.19 15.83
CA TYR A 236 6.20 -9.27 16.24
C TYR A 236 5.27 -8.99 15.06
N ASN A 237 3.97 -9.03 15.31
CA ASN A 237 3.00 -8.68 14.28
C ASN A 237 1.93 -7.75 14.83
N ILE A 238 1.42 -6.87 13.98
CA ILE A 238 0.24 -6.05 14.25
C ILE A 238 -0.69 -6.08 13.05
N GLN A 239 -1.99 -5.96 13.31
CA GLN A 239 -2.98 -5.74 12.29
C GLN A 239 -3.70 -4.42 12.57
N LEU A 240 -3.77 -3.56 11.57
CA LEU A 240 -4.43 -2.27 11.62
C LEU A 240 -5.74 -2.34 10.84
N ARG A 241 -6.78 -1.70 11.33
CA ARG A 241 -8.01 -1.56 10.55
C ARG A 241 -7.80 -0.50 9.46
N ARG A 242 -8.25 -0.81 8.26
CA ARG A 242 -8.11 0.06 7.09
C ARG A 242 -9.06 1.26 7.15
N ASP A 243 -10.27 1.03 7.62
CA ASP A 243 -11.25 2.07 7.90
C ASP A 243 -12.17 1.69 9.08
N GLY A 244 -13.03 2.63 9.51
CA GLY A 244 -13.96 2.40 10.61
C GLY A 244 -15.19 1.55 10.26
N ARG A 245 -15.38 1.15 9.01
CA ARG A 245 -16.60 0.50 8.49
C ARG A 245 -16.33 -0.85 7.87
N SER A 246 -15.24 -0.99 7.12
CA SER A 246 -14.83 -2.29 6.57
C SER A 246 -14.13 -3.12 7.65
N GLN A 247 -14.18 -4.45 7.45
CA GLN A 247 -13.35 -5.35 8.25
C GLN A 247 -11.94 -5.50 7.65
N GLU A 248 -11.64 -4.78 6.57
CA GLU A 248 -10.35 -4.81 5.90
C GLU A 248 -9.23 -4.43 6.86
N THR A 249 -8.19 -5.23 6.88
CA THR A 249 -7.05 -5.07 7.80
C THR A 249 -5.74 -5.03 7.03
N PHE A 250 -4.81 -4.28 7.58
CA PHE A 250 -3.44 -4.20 7.11
C PHE A 250 -2.50 -4.78 8.15
N GLY A 251 -1.61 -5.66 7.71
CA GLY A 251 -0.72 -6.39 8.58
C GLY A 251 0.73 -5.96 8.45
N ILE A 252 1.47 -6.01 9.56
CA ILE A 252 2.91 -5.79 9.64
C ILE A 252 3.54 -6.94 10.41
N ILE A 253 4.50 -7.62 9.80
CA ILE A 253 5.35 -8.65 10.43
C ILE A 253 6.78 -8.13 10.44
N THR A 254 7.46 -8.24 11.56
CA THR A 254 8.88 -7.89 11.67
C THR A 254 9.74 -9.14 11.71
N LYS A 255 10.83 -9.14 10.99
CA LYS A 255 11.84 -10.19 10.97
C LYS A 255 12.91 -10.00 12.06
#